data_bce61bdfd84e8a1d73d76b9a7f4e045e
#
_entry.id   bce61bdfd84e8a1d73d76b9a7f4e045e
#
_cell.length_a   1.000
_cell.length_b   1.000
_cell.length_c   1.000
_cell.angle_alpha   90.00
_cell.angle_beta   90.00
_cell.angle_gamma   90.00
#
_symmetry.space_group_name_H-M   'P 1'
#
loop_
_entity.id
_entity.type
_entity.pdbx_description
1 polymer ?
#
loop_
_entity_poly.entity_id
_entity_poly.type
_entity_poly.pdbx_seq_one_letter_code
_entity_poly.pdbx_strand_id
1 'polypeptide(L)'
;LIFAFIAIMITTAFVSWTAILLNSIRHLQYREQAFQIAEAGIDYYRWHLAHASGDFQDGTGQPGPYYHDFYNKDGILLGQFKLDIVAPTTGSTLVTIKSTGIITTPIPVSRTIEARLAIPSFAKYSVVANAAMRFGAGTEVFGLLHSNGGIRFDGLAHNVVTSAATTYNDADFDACTVNSWGVHTCDTPADPQPQTPPPSRTDVFEAGRQYSVPTVDFVGLSTDLSDMKANAIANGRYFDASGVLGYHIVLKTDDTFDLYRVNSLVPAPSNCSSSQANWGTWSIAVGGEQLLGTYANPANGIIFVEDHLWINGQINTARLTIAAGRFPDSSSTWRDITINNDLLYTNYDGQDVLGLMTQRNI
;
A
#
# COMPACT_ATOMS: atom_id res chain seq x y z
N LEU A 1 30.81 -68.74 28.43
CA LEU A 1 31.63 -67.54 28.15
C LEU A 1 31.21 -66.84 26.86
N ILE A 2 31.13 -67.51 25.71
CA ILE A 2 30.82 -66.92 24.38
C ILE A 2 29.42 -66.31 24.36
N PHE A 3 28.41 -66.99 24.88
CA PHE A 3 27.04 -66.45 24.98
C PHE A 3 26.93 -65.17 25.87
N ALA A 4 27.68 -65.15 26.99
CA ALA A 4 27.73 -64.00 27.84
C ALA A 4 28.37 -62.78 27.16
N PHE A 5 29.44 -63.02 26.39
CA PHE A 5 30.08 -61.95 25.62
C PHE A 5 29.21 -61.41 24.50
N ILE A 6 28.50 -62.25 23.77
CA ILE A 6 27.54 -61.81 22.73
C ILE A 6 26.40 -61.04 23.35
N ALA A 7 25.86 -61.48 24.49
CA ALA A 7 24.79 -60.75 25.19
C ALA A 7 25.25 -59.36 25.65
N ILE A 8 26.48 -59.20 26.17
CA ILE A 8 27.06 -57.93 26.56
C ILE A 8 27.25 -57.04 25.33
N MET A 9 27.72 -57.53 24.21
CA MET A 9 27.88 -56.76 22.99
C MET A 9 26.53 -56.28 22.45
N ILE A 10 25.51 -57.09 22.45
CA ILE A 10 24.16 -56.72 22.00
C ILE A 10 23.57 -55.65 22.95
N THR A 11 23.67 -55.84 24.27
CA THR A 11 23.14 -54.84 25.22
C THR A 11 23.88 -53.51 25.17
N THR A 12 25.20 -53.50 25.02
CA THR A 12 25.97 -52.24 24.84
C THR A 12 25.64 -51.55 23.55
N ALA A 13 25.43 -52.29 22.45
CA ALA A 13 24.98 -51.72 21.18
C ALA A 13 23.58 -51.09 21.31
N PHE A 14 22.64 -51.74 21.98
CA PHE A 14 21.30 -51.19 22.24
C PHE A 14 21.34 -49.93 23.10
N VAL A 15 22.13 -49.94 24.18
CA VAL A 15 22.30 -48.77 25.05
C VAL A 15 22.88 -47.58 24.28
N SER A 16 23.92 -47.83 23.49
CA SER A 16 24.55 -46.79 22.65
C SER A 16 23.58 -46.23 21.61
N TRP A 17 22.82 -47.09 20.94
CA TRP A 17 21.81 -46.68 19.97
C TRP A 17 20.70 -45.84 20.61
N THR A 18 20.20 -46.29 21.76
CA THR A 18 19.16 -45.55 22.53
C THR A 18 19.67 -44.17 22.97
N ALA A 19 20.92 -44.07 23.41
CA ALA A 19 21.52 -42.79 23.81
C ALA A 19 21.64 -41.83 22.62
N ILE A 20 22.03 -42.29 21.43
CA ILE A 20 22.08 -41.49 20.21
C ILE A 20 20.67 -41.01 19.83
N LEU A 21 19.68 -41.91 19.88
CA LEU A 21 18.29 -41.60 19.55
C LEU A 21 17.72 -40.53 20.50
N LEU A 22 17.94 -40.68 21.81
CA LEU A 22 17.51 -39.69 22.82
C LEU A 22 18.16 -38.32 22.61
N ASN A 23 19.45 -38.27 22.28
CA ASN A 23 20.13 -37.03 21.99
C ASN A 23 19.55 -36.38 20.72
N SER A 24 19.27 -37.15 19.69
CA SER A 24 18.64 -36.66 18.46
C SER A 24 17.25 -36.07 18.72
N ILE A 25 16.41 -36.75 19.52
CA ILE A 25 15.09 -36.27 19.91
C ILE A 25 15.19 -34.98 20.72
N ARG A 26 16.13 -34.90 21.67
CA ARG A 26 16.36 -33.67 22.43
C ARG A 26 16.80 -32.51 21.55
N HIS A 27 17.68 -32.75 20.60
CA HIS A 27 18.06 -31.72 19.63
C HIS A 27 16.89 -31.23 18.81
N LEU A 28 15.98 -32.09 18.36
CA LEU A 28 14.75 -31.69 17.67
C LEU A 28 13.84 -30.87 18.55
N GLN A 29 13.64 -31.25 19.82
CA GLN A 29 12.84 -30.49 20.78
C GLN A 29 13.40 -29.09 21.02
N TYR A 30 14.72 -28.96 21.24
CA TYR A 30 15.34 -27.65 21.44
C TYR A 30 15.34 -26.80 20.16
N ARG A 31 15.42 -27.40 18.99
CA ARG A 31 15.24 -26.67 17.73
C ARG A 31 13.85 -26.09 17.61
N GLU A 32 12.82 -26.87 17.94
CA GLU A 32 11.45 -26.40 17.94
C GLU A 32 11.23 -25.29 18.98
N GLN A 33 11.75 -25.49 20.18
CA GLN A 33 11.69 -24.47 21.23
C GLN A 33 12.43 -23.18 20.84
N ALA A 34 13.60 -23.28 20.22
CA ALA A 34 14.31 -22.10 19.70
C ALA A 34 13.52 -21.40 18.59
N PHE A 35 12.79 -22.13 17.76
CA PHE A 35 11.90 -21.57 16.76
C PHE A 35 10.74 -20.78 17.41
N GLN A 36 10.07 -21.37 18.41
CA GLN A 36 9.00 -20.68 19.15
C GLN A 36 9.49 -19.43 19.89
N ILE A 37 10.71 -19.45 20.42
CA ILE A 37 11.34 -18.26 21.02
C ILE A 37 11.60 -17.20 19.96
N ALA A 38 12.00 -17.58 18.74
CA ALA A 38 12.17 -16.63 17.64
C ALA A 38 10.83 -16.03 17.20
N GLU A 39 9.75 -16.83 17.13
CA GLU A 39 8.39 -16.33 16.84
C GLU A 39 7.93 -15.33 17.89
N ALA A 40 8.15 -15.62 19.17
CA ALA A 40 7.83 -14.71 20.26
C ALA A 40 8.54 -13.34 20.10
N GLY A 41 9.77 -13.33 19.59
CA GLY A 41 10.48 -12.09 19.29
C GLY A 41 9.85 -11.28 18.15
N ILE A 42 9.30 -11.95 17.12
CA ILE A 42 8.52 -11.26 16.07
C ILE A 42 7.23 -10.68 16.65
N ASP A 43 6.49 -11.44 17.45
CA ASP A 43 5.23 -10.98 18.05
C ASP A 43 5.45 -9.85 19.05
N TYR A 44 6.53 -9.92 19.83
CA TYR A 44 6.95 -8.82 20.72
C TYR A 44 7.20 -7.53 19.93
N TYR A 45 7.98 -7.61 18.86
CA TYR A 45 8.31 -6.40 18.11
C TYR A 45 7.15 -5.89 17.27
N ARG A 46 6.25 -6.76 16.81
CA ARG A 46 4.98 -6.35 16.21
C ARG A 46 4.11 -5.55 17.19
N TRP A 47 4.04 -5.99 18.44
CA TRP A 47 3.37 -5.27 19.50
C TRP A 47 4.06 -3.92 19.80
N HIS A 48 5.39 -3.91 19.86
CA HIS A 48 6.19 -2.70 20.04
C HIS A 48 5.89 -1.65 18.96
N LEU A 49 5.94 -2.02 17.70
CA LEU A 49 5.64 -1.14 16.56
C LEU A 49 4.18 -0.65 16.55
N ALA A 50 3.23 -1.43 17.07
CA ALA A 50 1.85 -1.00 17.18
C ALA A 50 1.66 0.14 18.20
N HIS A 51 2.56 0.28 19.18
CA HIS A 51 2.52 1.32 20.21
C HIS A 51 3.54 2.43 19.99
N ALA A 52 4.61 2.14 19.29
CA ALA A 52 5.72 3.06 18.98
C ALA A 52 6.15 2.88 17.51
N SER A 53 5.31 3.26 16.56
CA SER A 53 5.47 2.97 15.13
C SER A 53 6.72 3.56 14.48
N GLY A 54 7.33 4.56 15.08
CA GLY A 54 8.58 5.20 14.64
C GLY A 54 9.84 4.74 15.41
N ASP A 55 9.70 3.82 16.35
CA ASP A 55 10.84 3.32 17.14
C ASP A 55 11.40 2.03 16.52
N PHE A 56 12.52 2.16 15.86
CA PHE A 56 13.28 1.05 15.26
C PHE A 56 14.51 0.65 16.08
N GLN A 57 14.58 1.11 17.34
CA GLN A 57 15.69 0.92 18.27
C GLN A 57 15.26 0.24 19.57
N ASP A 58 14.08 -0.42 19.55
CA ASP A 58 13.57 -1.22 20.67
C ASP A 58 13.49 -0.46 22.01
N GLY A 59 13.12 0.82 21.95
CA GLY A 59 13.01 1.69 23.12
C GLY A 59 14.36 2.10 23.75
N THR A 60 15.48 1.60 23.24
CA THR A 60 16.81 1.81 23.84
C THR A 60 17.49 3.09 23.35
N GLY A 61 17.10 3.62 22.21
CA GLY A 61 17.79 4.73 21.53
C GLY A 61 19.22 4.37 21.07
N GLN A 62 19.60 3.09 21.09
CA GLN A 62 20.91 2.59 20.70
C GLN A 62 20.79 1.59 19.54
N PRO A 63 21.83 1.42 18.71
CA PRO A 63 21.81 0.42 17.65
C PRO A 63 21.80 -1.00 18.23
N GLY A 64 21.03 -1.90 17.56
CA GLY A 64 20.98 -3.32 17.91
C GLY A 64 22.30 -4.07 17.69
N PRO A 65 22.30 -5.39 17.89
CA PRO A 65 21.13 -6.25 18.16
C PRO A 65 20.59 -6.15 19.59
N TYR A 66 19.31 -6.41 19.75
CA TYR A 66 18.60 -6.34 21.05
C TYR A 66 18.34 -7.75 21.57
N TYR A 67 18.53 -7.99 22.87
CA TYR A 67 18.38 -9.28 23.51
C TYR A 67 17.31 -9.21 24.59
N HIS A 68 16.38 -10.19 24.57
CA HIS A 68 15.32 -10.33 25.56
C HIS A 68 15.26 -11.74 26.09
N ASP A 69 15.17 -11.87 27.41
CA ASP A 69 14.96 -13.16 28.07
C ASP A 69 13.55 -13.68 27.81
N PHE A 70 13.44 -14.97 27.55
CA PHE A 70 12.17 -15.66 27.32
C PHE A 70 11.90 -16.66 28.41
N TYR A 71 10.80 -16.45 29.14
CA TYR A 71 10.38 -17.25 30.27
C TYR A 71 9.12 -18.06 29.95
N ASN A 72 9.00 -19.23 30.58
CA ASN A 72 7.74 -19.96 30.54
C ASN A 72 6.71 -19.36 31.51
N LYS A 73 5.49 -19.94 31.52
CA LYS A 73 4.39 -19.50 32.41
C LYS A 73 4.72 -19.61 33.91
N ASP A 74 5.71 -20.41 34.30
CA ASP A 74 6.15 -20.65 35.68
C ASP A 74 7.35 -19.77 36.06
N GLY A 75 7.76 -18.85 35.19
CA GLY A 75 8.88 -17.92 35.40
C GLY A 75 10.26 -18.54 35.20
N ILE A 76 10.35 -19.73 34.59
CA ILE A 76 11.63 -20.39 34.32
C ILE A 76 12.17 -19.85 32.99
N LEU A 77 13.43 -19.40 32.98
CA LEU A 77 14.14 -18.96 31.80
C LEU A 77 14.34 -20.14 30.82
N LEU A 78 13.76 -20.04 29.64
CA LEU A 78 13.87 -21.05 28.57
C LEU A 78 14.96 -20.70 27.55
N GLY A 79 15.29 -19.44 27.39
CA GLY A 79 16.25 -18.93 26.43
C GLY A 79 16.11 -17.44 26.22
N GLN A 80 16.63 -16.95 25.13
CA GLN A 80 16.57 -15.55 24.72
C GLN A 80 16.17 -15.43 23.27
N PHE A 81 15.52 -14.34 22.88
CA PHE A 81 15.47 -13.93 21.49
C PHE A 81 16.36 -12.71 21.26
N LYS A 82 17.04 -12.74 20.13
CA LYS A 82 17.85 -11.63 19.62
C LYS A 82 17.13 -11.00 18.44
N LEU A 83 16.95 -9.68 18.46
CA LEU A 83 16.35 -8.91 17.39
C LEU A 83 17.40 -8.13 16.61
N ASP A 84 17.46 -8.33 15.31
CA ASP A 84 18.13 -7.48 14.35
C ASP A 84 17.06 -6.75 13.52
N ILE A 85 17.00 -5.44 13.63
CA ILE A 85 15.93 -4.61 13.06
C ILE A 85 16.51 -3.72 11.98
N VAL A 86 15.90 -3.75 10.79
CA VAL A 86 16.24 -2.85 9.69
C VAL A 86 15.08 -1.86 9.54
N ALA A 87 15.38 -0.60 9.87
CA ALA A 87 14.42 0.49 9.73
C ALA A 87 13.99 0.70 8.26
N PRO A 88 12.80 1.28 8.02
CA PRO A 88 12.36 1.64 6.68
C PRO A 88 13.33 2.61 6.02
N THR A 89 13.53 2.44 4.72
CA THR A 89 14.19 3.49 3.91
C THR A 89 13.24 4.66 3.70
N THR A 90 13.78 5.83 3.39
CA THR A 90 12.97 7.03 3.11
C THR A 90 11.87 6.73 2.09
N GLY A 91 10.64 7.09 2.43
CA GLY A 91 9.45 6.83 1.59
C GLY A 91 8.88 5.41 1.70
N SER A 92 9.41 4.56 2.57
CA SER A 92 8.87 3.21 2.86
C SER A 92 8.40 3.12 4.30
N THR A 93 7.41 2.27 4.57
CA THR A 93 7.00 1.88 5.93
C THR A 93 7.45 0.46 6.28
N LEU A 94 8.22 -0.18 5.38
CA LEU A 94 8.62 -1.58 5.52
C LEU A 94 9.76 -1.74 6.51
N VAL A 95 9.49 -2.40 7.63
CA VAL A 95 10.48 -2.81 8.64
C VAL A 95 10.80 -4.28 8.43
N THR A 96 12.08 -4.62 8.34
CA THR A 96 12.52 -6.03 8.32
C THR A 96 13.06 -6.39 9.69
N ILE A 97 12.53 -7.48 10.27
CA ILE A 97 12.87 -7.97 11.59
C ILE A 97 13.42 -9.37 11.43
N LYS A 98 14.65 -9.59 11.91
CA LYS A 98 15.21 -10.93 12.11
C LYS A 98 15.20 -11.24 13.59
N SER A 99 14.44 -12.26 13.98
CA SER A 99 14.43 -12.75 15.34
C SER A 99 15.17 -14.09 15.39
N THR A 100 16.14 -14.19 16.29
CA THR A 100 16.90 -15.41 16.54
C THR A 100 16.62 -15.92 17.93
N GLY A 101 15.89 -17.02 18.05
CA GLY A 101 15.69 -17.72 19.31
C GLY A 101 16.95 -18.53 19.66
N ILE A 102 17.42 -18.36 20.88
CA ILE A 102 18.69 -18.89 21.38
C ILE A 102 18.43 -19.68 22.67
N ILE A 103 18.82 -20.95 22.67
CA ILE A 103 18.90 -21.79 23.84
C ILE A 103 20.38 -22.11 24.05
N THR A 104 20.90 -21.89 25.25
CA THR A 104 22.31 -22.11 25.58
C THR A 104 22.56 -23.40 26.31
N THR A 105 21.62 -23.83 27.15
CA THR A 105 21.74 -25.01 28.02
C THR A 105 20.44 -25.81 27.98
N PRO A 106 20.48 -27.16 28.07
CA PRO A 106 21.68 -28.00 28.15
C PRO A 106 22.31 -28.29 26.78
N ILE A 107 21.66 -27.99 25.68
CA ILE A 107 22.16 -28.15 24.32
C ILE A 107 22.04 -26.80 23.61
N PRO A 108 23.13 -26.19 23.14
CA PRO A 108 23.07 -24.92 22.46
C PRO A 108 22.42 -25.09 21.08
N VAL A 109 21.33 -24.37 20.88
CA VAL A 109 20.59 -24.36 19.60
C VAL A 109 20.08 -22.95 19.33
N SER A 110 20.16 -22.51 18.09
CA SER A 110 19.54 -21.28 17.63
C SER A 110 18.71 -21.49 16.36
N ARG A 111 17.67 -20.66 16.22
CA ARG A 111 16.83 -20.59 15.02
C ARG A 111 16.51 -19.14 14.72
N THR A 112 16.67 -18.77 13.45
CA THR A 112 16.37 -17.41 12.98
C THR A 112 15.18 -17.46 12.04
N ILE A 113 14.25 -16.54 12.23
CA ILE A 113 13.16 -16.23 11.31
C ILE A 113 13.23 -14.76 10.91
N GLU A 114 12.77 -14.48 9.71
CA GLU A 114 12.67 -13.11 9.21
C GLU A 114 11.19 -12.81 8.94
N ALA A 115 10.73 -11.67 9.41
CA ALA A 115 9.41 -11.13 9.12
C ALA A 115 9.54 -9.70 8.58
N ARG A 116 8.62 -9.34 7.70
CA ARG A 116 8.50 -7.99 7.17
C ARG A 116 7.16 -7.43 7.61
N LEU A 117 7.22 -6.31 8.32
CA LEU A 117 6.05 -5.60 8.79
C LEU A 117 5.99 -4.23 8.11
N ALA A 118 4.79 -3.78 7.78
CA ALA A 118 4.58 -2.46 7.23
C ALA A 118 3.27 -1.87 7.76
N ILE A 119 3.22 -0.57 7.90
CA ILE A 119 1.96 0.14 8.12
C ILE A 119 1.16 0.03 6.82
N PRO A 120 -0.13 -0.36 6.86
CA PRO A 120 -0.98 -0.37 5.69
C PRO A 120 -0.95 1.01 5.03
N SER A 121 -0.56 1.08 3.77
CA SER A 121 -0.48 2.30 2.98
C SER A 121 -1.52 2.28 1.87
N PHE A 122 -2.03 3.45 1.48
CA PHE A 122 -2.83 3.62 0.27
C PHE A 122 -2.10 3.15 -0.99
N ALA A 123 -0.77 3.17 -0.99
CA ALA A 123 0.07 2.71 -2.10
C ALA A 123 -0.10 1.22 -2.47
N LYS A 124 -0.79 0.42 -1.64
CA LYS A 124 -1.18 -0.95 -2.00
C LYS A 124 -2.27 -1.01 -3.07
N TYR A 125 -3.03 0.06 -3.24
CA TYR A 125 -4.08 0.17 -4.24
C TYR A 125 -3.58 0.89 -5.49
N SER A 126 -4.04 0.46 -6.65
CA SER A 126 -3.91 1.26 -7.87
C SER A 126 -4.84 2.46 -7.84
N VAL A 127 -6.08 2.25 -7.39
CA VAL A 127 -7.03 3.32 -7.13
C VAL A 127 -7.78 3.03 -5.84
N VAL A 128 -7.92 4.04 -5.00
CA VAL A 128 -8.72 3.97 -3.78
C VAL A 128 -9.50 5.27 -3.60
N ALA A 129 -10.80 5.17 -3.30
CA ALA A 129 -11.69 6.32 -3.14
C ALA A 129 -12.61 6.19 -1.93
N ASN A 130 -12.94 7.33 -1.32
CA ASN A 130 -13.96 7.41 -0.28
C ASN A 130 -15.38 7.66 -0.84
N ALA A 131 -15.53 7.56 -2.15
CA ALA A 131 -16.79 7.79 -2.88
C ALA A 131 -16.97 6.72 -3.96
N ALA A 132 -18.15 6.67 -4.59
CA ALA A 132 -18.40 5.78 -5.70
C ALA A 132 -17.45 6.05 -6.88
N MET A 133 -17.06 4.98 -7.57
CA MET A 133 -16.20 5.02 -8.74
C MET A 133 -16.86 4.35 -9.94
N ARG A 134 -16.49 4.82 -11.13
CA ARG A 134 -16.91 4.23 -12.39
C ARG A 134 -15.71 4.08 -13.34
N PHE A 135 -15.62 2.90 -13.94
CA PHE A 135 -14.64 2.58 -14.98
C PHE A 135 -15.41 2.13 -16.23
N GLY A 136 -15.21 2.83 -17.33
CA GLY A 136 -15.89 2.56 -18.60
C GLY A 136 -15.29 1.39 -19.36
N ALA A 137 -15.98 0.98 -20.43
CA ALA A 137 -15.51 -0.05 -21.35
C ALA A 137 -14.14 0.30 -21.93
N GLY A 138 -13.28 -0.71 -22.07
CA GLY A 138 -11.90 -0.54 -22.56
C GLY A 138 -10.89 -0.10 -21.50
N THR A 139 -11.31 0.16 -20.26
CA THR A 139 -10.38 0.41 -19.15
C THR A 139 -9.75 -0.89 -18.67
N GLU A 140 -8.43 -0.92 -18.51
CA GLU A 140 -7.70 -2.03 -17.87
C GLU A 140 -7.02 -1.56 -16.60
N VAL A 141 -7.16 -2.35 -15.51
CA VAL A 141 -6.50 -2.05 -14.23
C VAL A 141 -5.81 -3.29 -13.68
N PHE A 142 -4.49 -3.18 -13.48
CA PHE A 142 -3.66 -4.31 -13.05
C PHE A 142 -3.50 -4.44 -11.54
N GLY A 143 -3.74 -3.38 -10.76
CA GLY A 143 -3.59 -3.41 -9.31
C GLY A 143 -4.92 -3.49 -8.56
N LEU A 144 -4.82 -3.56 -7.23
CA LEU A 144 -6.00 -3.58 -6.35
C LEU A 144 -6.83 -2.32 -6.49
N LEU A 145 -8.15 -2.48 -6.53
CA LEU A 145 -9.12 -1.38 -6.51
C LEU A 145 -9.93 -1.45 -5.22
N HIS A 146 -10.16 -0.29 -4.59
CA HIS A 146 -11.06 -0.21 -3.45
C HIS A 146 -11.89 1.06 -3.47
N SER A 147 -13.15 0.95 -3.05
CA SER A 147 -14.00 2.09 -2.75
C SER A 147 -14.75 1.90 -1.45
N ASN A 148 -14.83 2.95 -0.63
CA ASN A 148 -15.78 2.98 0.48
C ASN A 148 -17.24 3.14 -0.01
N GLY A 149 -17.44 3.67 -1.22
CA GLY A 149 -18.70 3.66 -1.95
C GLY A 149 -18.85 2.44 -2.87
N GLY A 150 -19.68 2.54 -3.88
CA GLY A 150 -19.86 1.49 -4.90
C GLY A 150 -18.87 1.62 -6.05
N ILE A 151 -18.68 0.52 -6.79
CA ILE A 151 -17.88 0.50 -8.00
C ILE A 151 -18.72 -0.10 -9.13
N ARG A 152 -18.90 0.68 -10.20
CA ARG A 152 -19.28 0.17 -11.51
C ARG A 152 -18.01 0.01 -12.35
N PHE A 153 -17.80 -1.18 -12.87
CA PHE A 153 -16.62 -1.52 -13.66
C PHE A 153 -17.01 -2.23 -14.95
N ASP A 154 -16.88 -1.57 -16.07
CA ASP A 154 -17.28 -2.07 -17.40
C ASP A 154 -16.05 -2.38 -18.29
N GLY A 155 -14.84 -2.44 -17.73
CA GLY A 155 -13.58 -2.78 -18.39
C GLY A 155 -13.03 -4.14 -17.95
N LEU A 156 -11.71 -4.26 -17.81
CA LEU A 156 -11.02 -5.46 -17.33
C LEU A 156 -10.17 -5.16 -16.10
N ALA A 157 -10.50 -5.75 -14.97
CA ALA A 157 -9.72 -5.69 -13.75
C ALA A 157 -8.91 -6.98 -13.56
N HIS A 158 -7.58 -6.89 -13.67
CA HIS A 158 -6.68 -8.04 -13.50
C HIS A 158 -6.46 -8.43 -12.04
N ASN A 159 -6.81 -7.56 -11.10
CA ASN A 159 -6.71 -7.82 -9.67
C ASN A 159 -8.07 -7.66 -8.97
N VAL A 160 -8.12 -8.03 -7.70
CA VAL A 160 -9.37 -8.00 -6.92
C VAL A 160 -9.93 -6.58 -6.85
N VAL A 161 -11.23 -6.45 -7.10
CA VAL A 161 -11.99 -5.21 -6.94
C VAL A 161 -12.83 -5.30 -5.69
N THR A 162 -12.70 -4.32 -4.79
CA THR A 162 -13.36 -4.35 -3.48
C THR A 162 -14.19 -3.10 -3.22
N SER A 163 -15.33 -3.27 -2.53
CA SER A 163 -16.19 -2.16 -2.10
C SER A 163 -16.64 -2.38 -0.65
N ALA A 164 -16.70 -1.32 0.14
CA ALA A 164 -17.32 -1.37 1.46
C ALA A 164 -18.86 -1.38 1.37
N ALA A 165 -19.43 -0.86 0.29
CA ALA A 165 -20.86 -0.90 0.06
C ALA A 165 -21.33 -2.32 -0.26
N THR A 166 -22.46 -2.73 0.32
CA THR A 166 -23.14 -3.98 -0.04
C THR A 166 -23.86 -3.83 -1.36
N THR A 167 -24.54 -2.71 -1.54
CA THR A 167 -25.29 -2.34 -2.74
C THR A 167 -24.94 -0.92 -3.16
N TYR A 168 -25.08 -0.64 -4.42
CA TYR A 168 -24.78 0.65 -5.00
C TYR A 168 -25.82 0.99 -6.09
N ASN A 169 -26.34 2.20 -6.04
CA ASN A 169 -27.18 2.74 -7.09
C ASN A 169 -26.33 3.71 -7.91
N ASP A 170 -25.94 3.27 -9.09
CA ASP A 170 -25.29 4.14 -10.07
C ASP A 170 -26.33 5.09 -10.65
N ALA A 171 -26.20 6.38 -10.32
CA ALA A 171 -27.17 7.42 -10.70
C ALA A 171 -27.00 7.91 -12.14
N ASP A 172 -26.10 7.32 -12.92
CA ASP A 172 -25.93 7.68 -14.31
C ASP A 172 -27.16 7.29 -15.16
N PHE A 173 -27.49 8.15 -16.11
CA PHE A 173 -28.72 8.06 -16.93
C PHE A 173 -28.60 7.01 -18.07
N ASP A 174 -27.90 5.92 -17.85
CA ASP A 174 -27.83 4.82 -18.79
C ASP A 174 -28.69 3.62 -18.37
N ALA A 175 -28.72 2.57 -19.18
CA ALA A 175 -29.57 1.40 -18.97
C ALA A 175 -29.26 0.59 -17.69
N CYS A 176 -28.27 0.96 -16.91
CA CYS A 176 -27.82 0.30 -15.70
C CYS A 176 -28.04 1.14 -14.43
N THR A 177 -29.05 1.97 -14.41
CA THR A 177 -29.42 2.88 -13.29
C THR A 177 -30.19 2.21 -12.17
N VAL A 178 -30.02 0.92 -11.97
CA VAL A 178 -30.72 0.17 -10.93
C VAL A 178 -29.79 -0.09 -9.75
N ASN A 179 -30.38 -0.23 -8.57
CA ASN A 179 -29.63 -0.68 -7.40
C ASN A 179 -28.99 -2.05 -7.70
N SER A 180 -27.68 -2.13 -7.55
CA SER A 180 -26.89 -3.31 -7.84
C SER A 180 -25.97 -3.66 -6.68
N TRP A 181 -25.11 -4.66 -6.85
CA TRP A 181 -24.09 -4.99 -5.87
C TRP A 181 -23.04 -3.88 -5.72
N GLY A 182 -22.41 -3.79 -4.55
CA GLY A 182 -21.39 -2.78 -4.26
C GLY A 182 -20.22 -2.76 -5.26
N VAL A 183 -19.94 -3.90 -5.89
CA VAL A 183 -19.10 -4.01 -7.10
C VAL A 183 -19.90 -4.71 -8.17
N HIS A 184 -20.16 -4.05 -9.27
CA HIS A 184 -20.97 -4.60 -10.38
C HIS A 184 -20.46 -4.14 -11.74
N THR A 185 -20.95 -4.80 -12.78
CA THR A 185 -20.76 -4.40 -14.16
C THR A 185 -22.09 -4.24 -14.89
N CYS A 186 -22.13 -3.29 -15.79
CA CYS A 186 -23.23 -3.09 -16.75
C CYS A 186 -22.86 -3.59 -18.16
N ASP A 187 -21.65 -4.11 -18.33
CA ASP A 187 -21.27 -4.77 -19.57
C ASP A 187 -22.09 -6.04 -19.80
N THR A 188 -22.33 -6.36 -21.07
CA THR A 188 -23.22 -7.45 -21.46
C THR A 188 -22.61 -8.83 -21.20
N PRO A 189 -23.29 -9.71 -20.43
CA PRO A 189 -24.57 -9.50 -19.75
C PRO A 189 -24.39 -8.69 -18.45
N ALA A 190 -25.25 -7.69 -18.23
CA ALA A 190 -25.21 -6.90 -17.00
C ALA A 190 -25.50 -7.75 -15.76
N ASP A 191 -24.93 -7.36 -14.63
CA ASP A 191 -25.16 -8.06 -13.37
C ASP A 191 -26.62 -7.98 -12.92
N PRO A 192 -27.15 -9.05 -12.32
CA PRO A 192 -28.53 -9.07 -11.79
C PRO A 192 -28.63 -8.13 -10.57
N GLN A 193 -29.88 -7.81 -10.22
CA GLN A 193 -30.18 -7.06 -9.00
C GLN A 193 -29.76 -7.84 -7.73
N PRO A 194 -29.59 -7.17 -6.58
CA PRO A 194 -29.00 -7.77 -5.36
C PRO A 194 -29.73 -8.99 -4.78
N GLN A 195 -30.97 -9.27 -5.18
CA GLN A 195 -31.68 -10.47 -4.74
C GLN A 195 -31.10 -11.78 -5.27
N THR A 196 -30.28 -11.71 -6.30
CA THR A 196 -29.59 -12.85 -6.89
C THR A 196 -28.09 -12.67 -6.70
N PRO A 197 -27.35 -13.68 -6.21
CA PRO A 197 -25.89 -13.56 -6.13
C PRO A 197 -25.31 -13.17 -7.50
N PRO A 198 -24.34 -12.24 -7.55
CA PRO A 198 -23.73 -11.88 -8.81
C PRO A 198 -23.00 -13.07 -9.42
N PRO A 199 -23.07 -13.27 -10.73
CA PRO A 199 -22.33 -14.32 -11.40
C PRO A 199 -20.82 -14.06 -11.28
N SER A 200 -20.02 -15.12 -11.42
CA SER A 200 -18.60 -14.95 -11.66
C SER A 200 -18.43 -14.32 -13.05
N ARG A 201 -17.79 -13.16 -13.10
CA ARG A 201 -17.53 -12.36 -14.31
C ARG A 201 -16.03 -12.24 -14.50
N THR A 202 -15.35 -13.35 -14.78
CA THR A 202 -13.90 -13.39 -15.01
C THR A 202 -13.47 -12.66 -16.29
N ASP A 203 -14.41 -12.35 -17.15
CA ASP A 203 -14.25 -11.49 -18.33
C ASP A 203 -14.13 -10.00 -17.97
N VAL A 204 -14.58 -9.59 -16.78
CA VAL A 204 -14.50 -8.23 -16.22
C VAL A 204 -13.64 -8.21 -14.96
N PHE A 205 -13.77 -9.19 -14.08
CA PHE A 205 -13.07 -9.31 -12.80
C PHE A 205 -12.21 -10.59 -12.78
N GLU A 206 -11.03 -10.55 -13.38
CA GLU A 206 -10.19 -11.74 -13.56
C GLU A 206 -9.83 -12.40 -12.23
N ALA A 207 -9.41 -11.63 -11.23
CA ALA A 207 -9.12 -12.09 -9.87
C ALA A 207 -10.34 -12.03 -8.92
N GLY A 208 -11.52 -11.73 -9.45
CA GLY A 208 -12.76 -11.65 -8.68
C GLY A 208 -13.03 -10.28 -8.06
N ARG A 209 -14.16 -10.23 -7.35
CA ARG A 209 -14.65 -9.02 -6.68
C ARG A 209 -15.20 -9.33 -5.30
N GLN A 210 -15.15 -8.35 -4.39
CA GLN A 210 -15.67 -8.43 -3.04
C GLN A 210 -16.45 -7.16 -2.69
N TYR A 211 -17.53 -7.29 -1.97
CA TYR A 211 -18.34 -6.18 -1.44
C TYR A 211 -18.64 -6.43 0.03
N SER A 212 -19.13 -5.39 0.74
CA SER A 212 -19.28 -5.41 2.20
C SER A 212 -17.95 -5.65 2.95
N VAL A 213 -16.83 -5.24 2.37
CA VAL A 213 -15.53 -5.29 3.05
C VAL A 213 -15.39 -4.09 4.01
N PRO A 214 -14.51 -4.13 5.02
CA PRO A 214 -14.27 -2.99 5.89
C PRO A 214 -13.87 -1.74 5.10
N THR A 215 -14.33 -0.57 5.57
CA THR A 215 -13.95 0.72 5.02
C THR A 215 -12.47 0.99 5.22
N VAL A 216 -11.85 1.66 4.25
CA VAL A 216 -10.52 2.25 4.39
C VAL A 216 -10.67 3.60 5.09
N ASP A 217 -9.81 3.87 6.07
CA ASP A 217 -9.83 5.13 6.81
C ASP A 217 -9.18 6.25 5.99
N PHE A 218 -9.99 7.20 5.56
CA PHE A 218 -9.57 8.42 4.87
C PHE A 218 -9.40 9.62 5.80
N VAL A 219 -9.79 9.51 7.08
CA VAL A 219 -9.65 10.62 8.04
C VAL A 219 -8.16 10.91 8.29
N GLY A 220 -7.35 9.86 8.37
CA GLY A 220 -5.90 9.97 8.47
C GLY A 220 -5.24 10.63 7.24
N LEU A 221 -5.86 10.56 6.06
CA LEU A 221 -5.29 11.09 4.82
C LEU A 221 -5.07 12.61 4.86
N SER A 222 -5.97 13.36 5.50
CA SER A 222 -5.79 14.82 5.65
C SER A 222 -4.55 15.16 6.47
N THR A 223 -4.25 14.36 7.49
CA THR A 223 -3.00 14.48 8.28
C THR A 223 -1.80 14.13 7.42
N ASP A 224 -1.86 13.03 6.68
CA ASP A 224 -0.79 12.60 5.78
C ASP A 224 -0.51 13.65 4.69
N LEU A 225 -1.54 14.26 4.11
CA LEU A 225 -1.39 15.37 3.15
C LEU A 225 -0.76 16.61 3.78
N SER A 226 -1.11 16.93 5.03
CA SER A 226 -0.50 18.03 5.78
C SER A 226 0.99 17.77 6.04
N ASP A 227 1.35 16.55 6.42
CA ASP A 227 2.73 16.13 6.62
C ASP A 227 3.51 16.10 5.30
N MET A 228 2.88 15.69 4.21
CA MET A 228 3.47 15.79 2.86
C MET A 228 3.77 17.24 2.48
N LYS A 229 2.84 18.18 2.77
CA LYS A 229 3.08 19.61 2.57
C LYS A 229 4.32 20.07 3.36
N ALA A 230 4.41 19.73 4.65
CA ALA A 230 5.57 20.07 5.48
C ALA A 230 6.88 19.49 4.94
N ASN A 231 6.86 18.23 4.49
CA ASN A 231 8.02 17.58 3.88
C ASN A 231 8.39 18.16 2.51
N ALA A 232 7.42 18.59 1.71
CA ALA A 232 7.66 19.27 0.44
C ALA A 232 8.33 20.64 0.65
N ILE A 233 7.88 21.39 1.66
CA ILE A 233 8.49 22.67 2.05
C ILE A 233 9.92 22.47 2.53
N ALA A 234 10.17 21.47 3.36
CA ALA A 234 11.48 21.24 3.99
C ALA A 234 12.51 20.67 3.01
N ASN A 235 12.17 19.68 2.21
CA ASN A 235 13.11 18.88 1.43
C ASN A 235 12.65 18.51 0.03
N GLY A 236 11.43 18.92 -0.36
CA GLY A 236 10.80 18.58 -1.64
C GLY A 236 10.63 19.77 -2.57
N ARG A 237 9.53 19.74 -3.32
CA ARG A 237 9.05 20.87 -4.11
C ARG A 237 7.66 21.28 -3.62
N TYR A 238 7.54 22.53 -3.24
CA TYR A 238 6.29 23.11 -2.77
C TYR A 238 5.93 24.32 -3.65
N PHE A 239 4.68 24.36 -4.08
CA PHE A 239 4.09 25.47 -4.81
C PHE A 239 2.83 25.93 -4.10
N ASP A 240 2.78 27.20 -3.69
CA ASP A 240 1.63 27.81 -3.05
C ASP A 240 0.50 28.08 -4.08
N ALA A 241 -0.60 28.69 -3.64
CA ALA A 241 -1.73 28.95 -4.52
C ALA A 241 -1.31 29.83 -5.72
N SER A 242 -1.68 29.39 -6.93
CA SER A 242 -1.33 30.05 -8.19
C SER A 242 -1.92 31.46 -8.35
N GLY A 243 -3.01 31.74 -7.64
CA GLY A 243 -3.81 32.97 -7.80
C GLY A 243 -4.69 32.96 -9.06
N VAL A 244 -4.72 31.85 -9.79
CA VAL A 244 -5.55 31.61 -10.99
C VAL A 244 -6.27 30.27 -10.87
N LEU A 245 -6.38 29.49 -11.95
CA LEU A 245 -7.10 28.22 -11.90
C LEU A 245 -6.30 27.08 -11.27
N GLY A 246 -4.97 27.14 -11.33
CA GLY A 246 -4.08 26.12 -10.79
C GLY A 246 -2.78 25.99 -11.56
N TYR A 247 -2.17 24.81 -11.44
CA TYR A 247 -0.91 24.48 -12.09
C TYR A 247 -1.05 23.30 -13.04
N HIS A 248 -0.17 23.23 -14.02
CA HIS A 248 0.03 22.07 -14.87
C HIS A 248 1.48 21.62 -14.77
N ILE A 249 1.68 20.35 -14.47
CA ILE A 249 2.99 19.69 -14.42
C ILE A 249 3.12 18.76 -15.61
N VAL A 250 4.19 18.95 -16.38
CA VAL A 250 4.58 18.03 -17.45
C VAL A 250 5.85 17.30 -17.04
N LEU A 251 5.71 16.02 -16.69
CA LEU A 251 6.83 15.16 -16.27
C LEU A 251 7.71 14.80 -17.48
N LYS A 252 9.01 14.70 -17.25
CA LYS A 252 10.00 14.39 -18.28
C LYS A 252 10.92 13.25 -17.86
N THR A 253 11.49 12.57 -18.87
CA THR A 253 12.35 11.39 -18.69
C THR A 253 13.78 11.72 -18.26
N ASP A 254 14.11 12.99 -18.08
CA ASP A 254 15.41 13.50 -17.66
C ASP A 254 15.45 13.96 -16.18
N ASP A 255 14.56 13.40 -15.35
CA ASP A 255 14.40 13.77 -13.95
C ASP A 255 14.03 15.22 -13.69
N THR A 256 13.37 15.84 -14.66
CA THR A 256 12.82 17.18 -14.55
C THR A 256 11.33 17.23 -14.84
N PHE A 257 10.69 18.33 -14.50
CA PHE A 257 9.33 18.63 -14.93
C PHE A 257 9.19 20.11 -15.28
N ASP A 258 8.31 20.40 -16.23
CA ASP A 258 7.91 21.76 -16.52
C ASP A 258 6.67 22.11 -15.71
N LEU A 259 6.67 23.29 -15.12
CA LEU A 259 5.55 23.83 -14.35
C LEU A 259 4.94 24.99 -15.11
N TYR A 260 3.65 24.91 -15.36
CA TYR A 260 2.86 25.97 -15.97
C TYR A 260 1.80 26.49 -14.99
N ARG A 261 1.41 27.73 -15.16
CA ARG A 261 0.23 28.32 -14.53
C ARG A 261 -0.94 28.23 -15.51
N VAL A 262 -2.07 27.67 -15.07
CA VAL A 262 -3.28 27.50 -15.90
C VAL A 262 -4.18 28.70 -15.70
N ASN A 263 -4.40 29.45 -16.77
CA ASN A 263 -5.17 30.69 -16.76
C ASN A 263 -6.58 30.53 -17.33
N SER A 264 -6.79 29.58 -18.26
CA SER A 264 -8.11 29.36 -18.87
C SER A 264 -8.30 27.92 -19.31
N LEU A 265 -9.55 27.45 -19.24
CA LEU A 265 -9.97 26.11 -19.68
C LEU A 265 -10.88 26.22 -20.91
N VAL A 266 -11.01 25.11 -21.62
CA VAL A 266 -11.96 24.98 -22.71
C VAL A 266 -13.38 25.12 -22.12
N PRO A 267 -14.27 25.95 -22.69
CA PRO A 267 -15.64 26.08 -22.23
C PRO A 267 -16.40 24.75 -22.36
N ALA A 268 -17.35 24.53 -21.46
CA ALA A 268 -18.23 23.36 -21.59
C ALA A 268 -18.99 23.39 -22.92
N PRO A 269 -19.14 22.23 -23.58
CA PRO A 269 -19.92 22.14 -24.82
C PRO A 269 -21.36 22.64 -24.62
N SER A 270 -21.85 23.41 -25.56
CA SER A 270 -23.19 24.05 -25.49
C SER A 270 -24.36 23.07 -25.49
N ASN A 271 -24.14 21.82 -25.89
CA ASN A 271 -25.15 20.78 -26.02
C ASN A 271 -25.13 19.74 -24.88
N CYS A 272 -24.36 19.95 -23.82
CA CYS A 272 -24.39 19.07 -22.68
C CYS A 272 -25.70 19.21 -21.90
N SER A 273 -26.27 18.09 -21.48
CA SER A 273 -27.43 18.06 -20.58
C SER A 273 -27.08 18.68 -19.22
N SER A 274 -28.08 19.05 -18.42
CA SER A 274 -27.85 19.60 -17.08
C SER A 274 -27.08 18.66 -16.15
N SER A 275 -27.17 17.34 -16.37
CA SER A 275 -26.41 16.31 -15.65
C SER A 275 -24.93 16.23 -16.07
N GLN A 276 -24.61 16.78 -17.22
CA GLN A 276 -23.25 16.85 -17.78
C GLN A 276 -22.75 18.29 -17.86
N ALA A 277 -23.41 19.20 -17.19
CA ALA A 277 -22.96 20.58 -17.08
C ALA A 277 -21.54 20.58 -16.51
N ASN A 278 -20.64 21.32 -17.13
CA ASN A 278 -19.21 21.40 -16.85
C ASN A 278 -18.34 20.26 -17.44
N TRP A 279 -18.89 19.28 -18.11
CA TRP A 279 -18.06 18.34 -18.88
C TRP A 279 -17.27 19.11 -19.94
N GLY A 280 -15.98 18.81 -20.02
CA GLY A 280 -15.05 19.51 -20.93
C GLY A 280 -14.45 20.82 -20.37
N THR A 281 -14.82 21.23 -19.16
CA THR A 281 -14.21 22.39 -18.50
C THR A 281 -12.90 22.08 -17.78
N TRP A 282 -12.44 20.83 -17.83
CA TRP A 282 -11.15 20.41 -17.26
C TRP A 282 -10.00 20.52 -18.24
N SER A 283 -10.25 20.58 -19.54
CA SER A 283 -9.18 20.69 -20.55
C SER A 283 -8.63 22.11 -20.58
N ILE A 284 -7.31 22.22 -20.58
CA ILE A 284 -6.63 23.51 -20.70
C ILE A 284 -6.87 24.08 -22.09
N ALA A 285 -7.28 25.34 -22.19
CA ALA A 285 -7.47 26.01 -23.48
C ALA A 285 -6.15 26.19 -24.23
N VAL A 286 -6.19 26.17 -25.56
CA VAL A 286 -5.01 26.48 -26.37
C VAL A 286 -4.47 27.87 -26.03
N GLY A 287 -3.20 27.95 -25.60
CA GLY A 287 -2.59 29.17 -25.07
C GLY A 287 -3.13 29.62 -23.72
N GLY A 288 -3.89 28.75 -23.04
CA GLY A 288 -4.48 29.00 -21.71
C GLY A 288 -3.54 28.77 -20.53
N GLU A 289 -2.27 28.52 -20.79
CA GLU A 289 -1.27 28.30 -19.75
C GLU A 289 0.01 29.09 -20.02
N GLN A 290 0.79 29.32 -18.97
CA GLN A 290 2.05 30.03 -19.02
C GLN A 290 3.13 29.22 -18.31
N LEU A 291 4.24 28.94 -19.00
CA LEU A 291 5.41 28.29 -18.41
C LEU A 291 6.01 29.19 -17.31
N LEU A 292 6.17 28.63 -16.13
CA LEU A 292 6.87 29.26 -15.00
C LEU A 292 8.34 28.86 -14.94
N GLY A 293 8.66 27.62 -15.32
CA GLY A 293 10.03 27.11 -15.34
C GLY A 293 10.10 25.61 -15.41
N THR A 294 11.33 25.10 -15.55
CA THR A 294 11.69 23.69 -15.45
C THR A 294 12.39 23.45 -14.14
N TYR A 295 11.98 22.40 -13.42
CA TYR A 295 12.46 22.03 -12.10
C TYR A 295 12.95 20.60 -12.08
N ALA A 296 14.07 20.33 -11.36
CA ALA A 296 14.50 18.97 -11.11
C ALA A 296 13.56 18.28 -10.12
N ASN A 297 13.37 16.98 -10.31
CA ASN A 297 12.68 16.13 -9.35
C ASN A 297 13.36 16.24 -7.98
N PRO A 298 12.60 16.40 -6.88
CA PRO A 298 13.18 16.50 -5.56
C PRO A 298 13.75 15.15 -5.10
N ALA A 299 14.85 15.19 -4.36
CA ALA A 299 15.51 13.97 -3.88
C ALA A 299 14.63 13.10 -2.97
N ASN A 300 13.70 13.70 -2.23
CA ASN A 300 12.72 12.98 -1.43
C ASN A 300 11.48 12.53 -2.21
N GLY A 301 11.40 12.81 -3.49
CA GLY A 301 10.31 12.42 -4.38
C GLY A 301 8.98 13.14 -4.14
N ILE A 302 8.90 14.17 -3.29
CA ILE A 302 7.63 14.81 -2.90
C ILE A 302 7.45 16.15 -3.61
N ILE A 303 6.34 16.27 -4.34
CA ILE A 303 5.87 17.52 -4.94
C ILE A 303 4.49 17.84 -4.37
N PHE A 304 4.32 19.02 -3.79
CA PHE A 304 3.06 19.46 -3.22
C PHE A 304 2.60 20.79 -3.82
N VAL A 305 1.33 20.83 -4.24
CA VAL A 305 0.71 21.99 -4.88
C VAL A 305 -0.50 22.44 -4.07
N GLU A 306 -0.56 23.71 -3.65
CA GLU A 306 -1.74 24.28 -2.94
C GLU A 306 -2.84 24.79 -3.88
N ASP A 307 -3.03 24.12 -5.01
CA ASP A 307 -4.06 24.46 -5.99
C ASP A 307 -4.55 23.24 -6.77
N HIS A 308 -5.49 23.44 -7.71
CA HIS A 308 -5.82 22.41 -8.67
C HIS A 308 -4.60 22.10 -9.54
N LEU A 309 -4.45 20.85 -9.87
CA LEU A 309 -3.29 20.35 -10.62
C LEU A 309 -3.75 19.60 -11.87
N TRP A 310 -3.20 19.96 -13.01
CA TRP A 310 -3.19 19.16 -14.23
C TRP A 310 -1.83 18.46 -14.35
N ILE A 311 -1.83 17.22 -14.76
CA ILE A 311 -0.60 16.45 -14.87
C ILE A 311 -0.60 15.55 -16.09
N ASN A 312 0.53 15.46 -16.77
CA ASN A 312 0.82 14.50 -17.84
C ASN A 312 2.33 14.33 -18.01
N GLY A 313 2.73 13.48 -18.95
CA GLY A 313 4.12 13.27 -19.31
C GLY A 313 4.62 11.87 -18.96
N GLN A 314 5.93 11.73 -18.82
CA GLN A 314 6.57 10.43 -18.63
C GLN A 314 7.72 10.53 -17.64
N ILE A 315 7.83 9.55 -16.73
CA ILE A 315 8.98 9.41 -15.83
C ILE A 315 9.91 8.29 -16.29
N ASN A 316 11.17 8.36 -15.85
CA ASN A 316 12.19 7.34 -16.11
C ASN A 316 13.06 7.14 -14.87
N THR A 317 13.01 5.96 -14.27
CA THR A 317 13.76 5.59 -13.05
C THR A 317 13.50 6.57 -11.88
N ALA A 318 12.29 7.13 -11.83
CA ALA A 318 11.89 8.13 -10.83
C ALA A 318 10.81 7.60 -9.89
N ARG A 319 10.88 8.01 -8.64
CA ARG A 319 9.87 7.71 -7.62
C ARG A 319 9.31 9.02 -7.07
N LEU A 320 8.10 9.36 -7.49
CA LEU A 320 7.46 10.61 -7.15
C LEU A 320 6.12 10.39 -6.45
N THR A 321 5.84 11.22 -5.48
CA THR A 321 4.49 11.40 -4.93
C THR A 321 4.10 12.86 -5.11
N ILE A 322 3.05 13.07 -5.89
CA ILE A 322 2.57 14.41 -6.25
C ILE A 322 1.21 14.62 -5.60
N ALA A 323 1.10 15.65 -4.80
CA ALA A 323 -0.11 15.93 -4.04
C ALA A 323 -0.66 17.32 -4.34
N ALA A 324 -2.00 17.40 -4.37
CA ALA A 324 -2.75 18.65 -4.47
C ALA A 324 -3.67 18.79 -3.26
N GLY A 325 -3.55 19.92 -2.54
CA GLY A 325 -4.39 20.13 -1.38
C GLY A 325 -4.26 21.54 -0.83
N ARG A 326 -5.29 22.02 -0.13
CA ARG A 326 -5.28 23.33 0.51
C ARG A 326 -5.53 23.22 2.00
N PHE A 327 -4.70 23.91 2.77
CA PHE A 327 -4.79 23.93 4.22
C PHE A 327 -4.96 25.36 4.76
N PRO A 328 -5.72 25.54 5.87
CA PRO A 328 -6.38 24.51 6.67
C PRO A 328 -7.43 23.73 5.89
N ASP A 329 -7.61 22.45 6.25
CA ASP A 329 -8.52 21.53 5.55
C ASP A 329 -9.98 22.02 5.65
N SER A 330 -10.61 22.21 4.50
CA SER A 330 -12.01 22.62 4.38
C SER A 330 -12.57 22.12 3.05
N SER A 331 -13.73 21.48 3.09
CA SER A 331 -14.37 20.93 1.88
C SER A 331 -14.64 21.98 0.80
N SER A 332 -14.80 23.26 1.18
CA SER A 332 -14.99 24.37 0.25
C SER A 332 -13.72 24.76 -0.52
N THR A 333 -12.55 24.33 -0.03
CA THR A 333 -11.24 24.67 -0.62
C THR A 333 -10.48 23.48 -1.14
N TRP A 334 -11.07 22.29 -1.11
CA TRP A 334 -10.44 21.06 -1.61
C TRP A 334 -9.99 21.18 -3.06
N ARG A 335 -8.91 20.52 -3.38
CA ARG A 335 -8.27 20.56 -4.69
C ARG A 335 -8.40 19.21 -5.38
N ASP A 336 -8.33 19.25 -6.70
CA ASP A 336 -8.39 18.10 -7.60
C ASP A 336 -7.07 17.95 -8.35
N ILE A 337 -6.80 16.73 -8.80
CA ILE A 337 -5.79 16.43 -9.81
C ILE A 337 -6.51 15.97 -11.06
N THR A 338 -6.17 16.53 -12.21
CA THR A 338 -6.67 16.12 -13.52
C THR A 338 -5.53 15.54 -14.34
N ILE A 339 -5.64 14.29 -14.77
CA ILE A 339 -4.72 13.72 -15.73
C ILE A 339 -5.08 14.32 -17.09
N ASN A 340 -4.22 15.24 -17.56
CA ASN A 340 -4.53 16.08 -18.73
C ASN A 340 -4.27 15.37 -20.07
N ASN A 341 -3.35 14.43 -20.08
CA ASN A 341 -2.96 13.58 -21.21
C ASN A 341 -2.26 12.34 -20.66
N ASP A 342 -1.58 11.57 -21.50
CA ASP A 342 -0.86 10.38 -21.12
C ASP A 342 0.09 10.62 -19.95
N LEU A 343 0.06 9.73 -18.97
CA LEU A 343 0.92 9.69 -17.81
C LEU A 343 1.61 8.33 -17.76
N LEU A 344 2.89 8.30 -18.16
CA LEU A 344 3.55 7.07 -18.54
C LEU A 344 4.77 6.76 -17.67
N TYR A 345 5.06 5.48 -17.52
CA TYR A 345 6.34 4.96 -17.08
C TYR A 345 7.22 4.62 -18.28
N THR A 346 8.53 4.84 -18.17
CA THR A 346 9.49 4.33 -19.15
C THR A 346 9.78 2.86 -18.91
N ASN A 347 9.85 2.46 -17.64
CA ASN A 347 10.18 1.10 -17.24
C ASN A 347 9.06 0.52 -16.35
N TYR A 348 8.73 -0.75 -16.57
CA TYR A 348 7.73 -1.49 -15.80
C TYR A 348 8.39 -2.54 -14.87
N ASP A 349 9.58 -2.23 -14.37
CA ASP A 349 10.40 -3.08 -13.51
C ASP A 349 10.33 -2.70 -12.01
N GLY A 350 9.45 -1.75 -11.66
CA GLY A 350 9.27 -1.23 -10.31
C GLY A 350 10.26 -0.13 -9.92
N GLN A 351 11.08 0.36 -10.85
CA GLN A 351 11.92 1.54 -10.62
C GLN A 351 11.15 2.84 -10.81
N ASP A 352 10.21 2.86 -11.77
CA ASP A 352 9.29 3.96 -11.96
C ASP A 352 8.08 3.81 -11.02
N VAL A 353 7.86 4.79 -10.16
CA VAL A 353 6.72 4.82 -9.22
C VAL A 353 6.14 6.23 -9.18
N LEU A 354 4.86 6.36 -9.44
CA LEU A 354 4.14 7.61 -9.32
C LEU A 354 2.90 7.44 -8.44
N GLY A 355 2.84 8.19 -7.35
CA GLY A 355 1.67 8.33 -6.49
C GLY A 355 1.01 9.68 -6.72
N LEU A 356 -0.30 9.71 -6.88
CA LEU A 356 -1.10 10.91 -6.91
C LEU A 356 -2.01 10.95 -5.69
N MET A 357 -2.07 12.09 -4.98
CA MET A 357 -2.91 12.26 -3.80
C MET A 357 -3.61 13.61 -3.84
N THR A 358 -4.91 13.62 -3.56
CA THR A 358 -5.69 14.87 -3.53
C THR A 358 -6.80 14.80 -2.48
N GLN A 359 -7.31 15.98 -2.09
CA GLN A 359 -8.40 16.09 -1.13
C GLN A 359 -9.76 15.70 -1.72
N ARG A 360 -9.96 15.77 -3.06
CA ARG A 360 -11.27 15.53 -3.65
C ARG A 360 -11.24 14.49 -4.77
N ASN A 361 -10.85 14.85 -5.98
CA ASN A 361 -10.95 13.96 -7.15
C ASN A 361 -9.60 13.84 -7.89
N ILE A 362 -9.36 12.67 -8.49
CA ILE A 362 -8.32 12.43 -9.49
C ILE A 362 -9.02 12.02 -10.78
#